data_3cbe8708f8a99b178ea05984a8866e55
#
_entry.id   3cbe8708f8a99b178ea05984a8866e55
#
_cell.length_a   1.000
_cell.length_b   1.000
_cell.length_c   1.000
_cell.angle_alpha   90.00
_cell.angle_beta   90.00
_cell.angle_gamma   90.00
#
_symmetry.space_group_name_H-M   'P 1'
#
loop_
_entity.id
_entity.type
_entity.pdbx_description
1 polymer ?
#
loop_
_entity_poly.entity_id
_entity_poly.type
_entity_poly.pdbx_seq_one_letter_code
_entity_poly.pdbx_strand_id
1 'polypeptide(L)'
;MTDPRAWIGLLIALPLASAVASYLPLTLDRLRRLMVISAAAMLAAALVVAVSPPLRAFSVRTDVLGWASGAEALVRIDALSAVLLPFAAGLWLLTVAVTPRAALDRAQLRRTAVATLVTLAAFLTESAVALLVLWLASIWTFLSALGDPSHRHQRRIAAAYLGFSTLLFALGVVLLIGPGARSARLEALGVWLLAGAALVRKGIVPFHAWVPEVFDHGRLGPAILFSAPQLGAYVTVVLIVPHASAGLLRLIALLALGTAVYGAALALVQASARRACGYLFISQSALVMAGLDCTSERALTGGLVLWLSAGLAFAGLARCVLVLEARRGRLDLTTFHGGYARMPVLAISFLAMGLACTGFPGTLGFVGQELLVDGAVEAFPVLGFAVVLASALTGLAVLRMYFSLFCGRAETLAHAGLRLGLARREAWTFAALVFALVGFGVLPHPLVDSRIAASDDILRARSLRLPAEATPGFRPPPAGDGGQTEAGSAGARDRELDGRQPVMTHQRRTEGVEAPRGQSATMRALRVAPPDRPARNGWRPAMPARRLWHDPDSRLSSRHG
;
A
#
# COMPACT_ATOMS: atom_id res chain seq x y z
N MET A 1 17.71 27.04 3.55
CA MET A 1 16.86 26.61 2.39
C MET A 1 15.43 26.39 2.92
N THR A 2 14.66 27.45 3.01
CA THR A 2 13.27 27.44 3.54
C THR A 2 12.22 27.53 2.41
N ASP A 3 12.66 27.67 1.15
CA ASP A 3 11.73 27.79 0.02
C ASP A 3 11.19 26.41 -0.39
N PRO A 4 9.88 26.14 -0.24
CA PRO A 4 9.24 24.89 -0.65
C PRO A 4 9.40 24.60 -2.16
N ARG A 5 9.49 25.65 -2.99
CA ARG A 5 9.63 25.52 -4.44
C ARG A 5 10.95 24.84 -4.82
N ALA A 6 12.03 25.16 -4.10
CA ALA A 6 13.34 24.53 -4.33
C ALA A 6 13.31 23.02 -4.02
N TRP A 7 12.62 22.63 -2.95
CA TRP A 7 12.49 21.20 -2.60
C TRP A 7 11.63 20.43 -3.60
N ILE A 8 10.50 21.00 -4.04
CA ILE A 8 9.67 20.40 -5.10
C ILE A 8 10.46 20.28 -6.39
N GLY A 9 11.18 21.36 -6.78
CA GLY A 9 12.06 21.35 -7.95
C GLY A 9 13.09 20.23 -7.89
N LEU A 10 13.75 20.04 -6.73
CA LEU A 10 14.72 18.98 -6.51
C LEU A 10 14.08 17.58 -6.63
N LEU A 11 12.93 17.36 -6.00
CA LEU A 11 12.20 16.09 -6.03
C LEU A 11 11.80 15.70 -7.47
N ILE A 12 11.40 16.66 -8.29
CA ILE A 12 11.04 16.44 -9.70
C ILE A 12 12.29 16.28 -10.58
N ALA A 13 13.32 17.08 -10.33
CA ALA A 13 14.55 17.08 -11.15
C ALA A 13 15.33 15.77 -11.05
N LEU A 14 15.39 15.12 -9.88
CA LEU A 14 16.17 13.89 -9.68
C LEU A 14 15.69 12.71 -10.55
N PRO A 15 14.40 12.33 -10.58
CA PRO A 15 13.94 11.28 -11.48
C PRO A 15 13.96 11.71 -12.95
N LEU A 16 13.71 13.00 -13.25
CA LEU A 16 13.79 13.53 -14.61
C LEU A 16 15.23 13.46 -15.15
N ALA A 17 16.20 13.95 -14.40
CA ALA A 17 17.62 13.87 -14.75
C ALA A 17 18.08 12.42 -14.91
N SER A 18 17.59 11.51 -14.07
CA SER A 18 17.86 10.07 -14.18
C SER A 18 17.27 9.47 -15.48
N ALA A 19 16.07 9.89 -15.87
CA ALA A 19 15.47 9.48 -17.14
C ALA A 19 16.27 9.99 -18.34
N VAL A 20 16.70 11.28 -18.32
CA VAL A 20 17.54 11.89 -19.36
C VAL A 20 18.92 11.22 -19.41
N ALA A 21 19.54 10.94 -18.26
CA ALA A 21 20.84 10.26 -18.19
C ALA A 21 20.83 8.87 -18.83
N SER A 22 19.66 8.24 -18.98
CA SER A 22 19.54 6.96 -19.67
C SER A 22 19.84 7.02 -21.17
N TYR A 23 19.83 8.21 -21.78
CA TYR A 23 20.19 8.43 -23.19
C TYR A 23 21.70 8.68 -23.38
N LEU A 24 22.43 9.00 -22.30
CA LEU A 24 23.86 9.22 -22.35
C LEU A 24 24.62 7.89 -22.58
N PRO A 25 25.83 7.92 -23.18
CA PRO A 25 26.62 6.73 -23.46
C PRO A 25 27.31 6.16 -22.19
N LEU A 26 26.55 6.05 -21.09
CA LEU A 26 27.04 5.48 -19.84
C LEU A 26 26.97 3.96 -19.90
N THR A 27 27.85 3.24 -19.20
CA THR A 27 27.70 1.81 -19.00
C THR A 27 26.45 1.53 -18.12
N LEU A 28 25.81 0.38 -18.30
CA LEU A 28 24.59 0.03 -17.57
C LEU A 28 24.80 0.06 -16.04
N ASP A 29 25.97 -0.38 -15.57
CA ASP A 29 26.33 -0.35 -14.14
C ASP A 29 26.56 1.08 -13.62
N ARG A 30 27.10 2.00 -14.45
CA ARG A 30 27.23 3.42 -14.08
C ARG A 30 25.86 4.10 -14.03
N LEU A 31 25.01 3.87 -15.02
CA LEU A 31 23.65 4.40 -15.06
C LEU A 31 22.85 3.92 -13.85
N ARG A 32 22.92 2.63 -13.53
CA ARG A 32 22.28 2.08 -12.33
C ARG A 32 22.78 2.73 -11.04
N ARG A 33 24.11 2.90 -10.89
CA ARG A 33 24.69 3.58 -9.70
C ARG A 33 24.18 5.01 -9.58
N LEU A 34 24.17 5.75 -10.69
CA LEU A 34 23.60 7.10 -10.73
C LEU A 34 22.15 7.11 -10.24
N MET A 35 21.30 6.21 -10.76
CA MET A 35 19.91 6.14 -10.35
C MET A 35 19.70 5.73 -8.89
N VAL A 36 20.56 4.85 -8.34
CA VAL A 36 20.51 4.51 -6.90
C VAL A 36 20.87 5.73 -6.05
N ILE A 37 21.90 6.48 -6.45
CA ILE A 37 22.29 7.72 -5.75
C ILE A 37 21.17 8.77 -5.84
N SER A 38 20.60 8.97 -7.04
CA SER A 38 19.48 9.89 -7.24
C SER A 38 18.24 9.50 -6.42
N ALA A 39 17.93 8.20 -6.35
CA ALA A 39 16.82 7.70 -5.55
C ALA A 39 17.06 7.86 -4.04
N ALA A 40 18.28 7.64 -3.57
CA ALA A 40 18.66 7.88 -2.18
C ALA A 40 18.63 9.38 -1.83
N ALA A 41 19.13 10.25 -2.71
CA ALA A 41 19.04 11.69 -2.55
C ALA A 41 17.58 12.19 -2.54
N MET A 42 16.74 11.64 -3.42
CA MET A 42 15.31 11.94 -3.44
C MET A 42 14.62 11.49 -2.15
N LEU A 43 14.95 10.30 -1.63
CA LEU A 43 14.41 9.83 -0.34
C LEU A 43 14.82 10.75 0.81
N ALA A 44 16.09 11.16 0.86
CA ALA A 44 16.57 12.09 1.88
C ALA A 44 15.85 13.46 1.78
N ALA A 45 15.71 14.01 0.57
CA ALA A 45 14.99 15.26 0.33
C ALA A 45 13.51 15.16 0.74
N ALA A 46 12.86 14.05 0.36
CA ALA A 46 11.46 13.79 0.70
C ALA A 46 11.25 13.62 2.22
N LEU A 47 12.18 13.00 2.94
CA LEU A 47 12.15 12.90 4.40
C LEU A 47 12.28 14.27 5.07
N VAL A 48 13.15 15.15 4.54
CA VAL A 48 13.26 16.54 5.04
C VAL A 48 11.93 17.27 4.87
N VAL A 49 11.28 17.14 3.71
CA VAL A 49 9.94 17.73 3.47
C VAL A 49 8.91 17.14 4.43
N ALA A 50 8.94 15.83 4.66
CA ALA A 50 8.01 15.17 5.55
C ALA A 50 8.15 15.55 7.03
N VAL A 51 9.34 15.94 7.48
CA VAL A 51 9.60 16.33 8.89
C VAL A 51 9.43 17.83 9.12
N SER A 52 9.54 18.66 8.07
CA SER A 52 9.57 20.13 8.19
C SER A 52 8.16 20.74 8.13
N PRO A 53 7.58 21.24 9.26
CA PRO A 53 6.23 21.82 9.27
C PRO A 53 6.02 22.98 8.28
N PRO A 54 6.96 23.94 8.11
CA PRO A 54 6.76 25.07 7.19
C PRO A 54 6.69 24.65 5.72
N LEU A 55 7.19 23.45 5.36
CA LEU A 55 7.11 22.93 3.99
C LEU A 55 5.77 22.23 3.69
N ARG A 56 4.99 21.85 4.73
CA ARG A 56 3.72 21.13 4.59
C ARG A 56 2.52 22.00 4.25
N ALA A 57 2.65 23.33 4.28
CA ALA A 57 1.54 24.25 4.03
C ALA A 57 1.67 24.96 2.67
N PHE A 58 2.39 24.36 1.72
CA PHE A 58 2.63 24.97 0.41
C PHE A 58 1.55 24.57 -0.59
N SER A 59 0.95 25.56 -1.27
CA SER A 59 0.04 25.32 -2.37
C SER A 59 0.20 26.35 -3.49
N VAL A 60 0.18 25.87 -4.74
CA VAL A 60 0.06 26.71 -5.94
C VAL A 60 -1.26 26.37 -6.60
N ARG A 61 -2.17 27.33 -6.66
CA ARG A 61 -3.49 27.17 -7.28
C ARG A 61 -3.47 27.74 -8.69
N THR A 62 -4.01 27.01 -9.62
CA THR A 62 -4.21 27.45 -11.01
C THR A 62 -5.50 26.85 -11.54
N ASP A 63 -6.23 27.61 -12.33
CA ASP A 63 -7.33 27.07 -13.13
C ASP A 63 -6.76 26.63 -14.50
N VAL A 64 -6.57 25.32 -14.66
CA VAL A 64 -5.91 24.74 -15.86
C VAL A 64 -6.80 24.82 -17.10
N LEU A 65 -8.13 24.85 -16.95
CA LEU A 65 -9.08 24.83 -18.06
C LEU A 65 -10.11 25.96 -18.03
N GLY A 66 -10.08 26.82 -17.00
CA GLY A 66 -11.10 27.85 -16.81
C GLY A 66 -12.50 27.30 -16.51
N TRP A 67 -12.61 26.03 -16.13
CA TRP A 67 -13.88 25.34 -15.86
C TRP A 67 -14.24 25.28 -14.39
N ALA A 68 -13.26 25.38 -13.50
CA ALA A 68 -13.50 25.27 -12.07
C ALA A 68 -14.01 26.59 -11.48
N SER A 69 -15.08 26.52 -10.71
CA SER A 69 -15.61 27.64 -9.94
C SER A 69 -14.68 28.08 -8.77
N GLY A 70 -13.54 27.40 -8.60
CA GLY A 70 -12.46 27.70 -7.65
C GLY A 70 -11.15 27.13 -8.14
N ALA A 71 -10.05 27.88 -8.01
CA ALA A 71 -8.72 27.42 -8.41
C ALA A 71 -8.32 26.17 -7.63
N GLU A 72 -8.24 25.01 -8.30
CA GLU A 72 -7.73 23.78 -7.73
C GLU A 72 -6.21 23.89 -7.50
N ALA A 73 -5.70 23.21 -6.47
CA ALA A 73 -4.27 23.18 -6.22
C ALA A 73 -3.58 22.30 -7.27
N LEU A 74 -2.87 22.94 -8.22
CA LEU A 74 -2.04 22.21 -9.19
C LEU A 74 -0.86 21.52 -8.51
N VAL A 75 -0.26 22.20 -7.52
CA VAL A 75 0.82 21.64 -6.68
C VAL A 75 0.52 21.96 -5.23
N ARG A 76 0.45 20.94 -4.40
CA ARG A 76 0.21 21.05 -2.96
C ARG A 76 1.10 20.10 -2.18
N ILE A 77 1.62 20.58 -1.06
CA ILE A 77 2.21 19.74 -0.01
C ILE A 77 1.37 19.90 1.24
N ASP A 78 0.71 18.84 1.65
CA ASP A 78 -0.12 18.76 2.85
C ASP A 78 0.29 17.58 3.73
N ALA A 79 -0.47 17.32 4.80
CA ALA A 79 -0.22 16.19 5.68
C ALA A 79 -0.29 14.84 4.94
N LEU A 80 -1.15 14.71 3.92
CA LEU A 80 -1.28 13.50 3.11
C LEU A 80 -0.04 13.29 2.22
N SER A 81 0.26 14.26 1.36
CA SER A 81 1.32 14.19 0.36
C SER A 81 2.71 14.12 0.99
N ALA A 82 2.96 14.85 2.08
CA ALA A 82 4.27 14.92 2.73
C ALA A 82 4.86 13.55 3.09
N VAL A 83 4.03 12.56 3.44
CA VAL A 83 4.48 11.18 3.74
C VAL A 83 4.46 10.29 2.49
N LEU A 84 3.63 10.59 1.50
CA LEU A 84 3.61 9.85 0.23
C LEU A 84 4.86 10.12 -0.62
N LEU A 85 5.52 11.28 -0.46
CA LEU A 85 6.76 11.60 -1.17
C LEU A 85 7.92 10.66 -0.78
N PRO A 86 8.30 10.49 0.50
CA PRO A 86 9.32 9.51 0.89
C PRO A 86 8.89 8.06 0.60
N PHE A 87 7.61 7.73 0.66
CA PHE A 87 7.08 6.44 0.25
C PHE A 87 7.38 6.16 -1.24
N ALA A 88 7.07 7.09 -2.15
CA ALA A 88 7.37 6.95 -3.58
C ALA A 88 8.88 6.85 -3.85
N ALA A 89 9.69 7.68 -3.16
CA ALA A 89 11.15 7.64 -3.26
C ALA A 89 11.73 6.30 -2.78
N GLY A 90 11.21 5.77 -1.67
CA GLY A 90 11.58 4.45 -1.14
C GLY A 90 11.25 3.31 -2.11
N LEU A 91 10.09 3.34 -2.76
CA LEU A 91 9.72 2.37 -3.80
C LEU A 91 10.63 2.46 -5.03
N TRP A 92 11.06 3.67 -5.41
CA TRP A 92 12.02 3.84 -6.49
C TRP A 92 13.39 3.27 -6.12
N LEU A 93 13.91 3.62 -4.94
CA LEU A 93 15.17 3.10 -4.43
C LEU A 93 15.15 1.57 -4.36
N LEU A 94 14.13 0.97 -3.77
CA LEU A 94 13.91 -0.48 -3.73
C LEU A 94 13.93 -1.08 -5.15
N THR A 95 13.23 -0.43 -6.09
CA THR A 95 13.14 -0.92 -7.47
C THR A 95 14.50 -0.95 -8.14
N VAL A 96 15.26 0.15 -8.13
CA VAL A 96 16.54 0.25 -8.84
C VAL A 96 17.64 -0.57 -8.14
N ALA A 97 17.65 -0.59 -6.80
CA ALA A 97 18.65 -1.33 -6.03
C ALA A 97 18.50 -2.85 -6.15
N VAL A 98 17.26 -3.36 -6.14
CA VAL A 98 16.98 -4.80 -6.04
C VAL A 98 16.77 -5.47 -7.40
N THR A 99 16.49 -4.71 -8.49
CA THR A 99 16.29 -5.32 -9.83
C THR A 99 17.48 -6.19 -10.23
N PRO A 100 17.28 -7.49 -10.56
CA PRO A 100 18.35 -8.39 -10.98
C PRO A 100 19.03 -7.92 -12.28
N ARG A 101 20.33 -8.23 -12.44
CA ARG A 101 21.10 -7.85 -13.65
C ARG A 101 20.48 -8.39 -14.93
N ALA A 102 19.95 -9.60 -14.91
CA ALA A 102 19.31 -10.24 -16.06
C ALA A 102 18.04 -9.51 -16.55
N ALA A 103 17.35 -8.78 -15.66
CA ALA A 103 16.17 -8.00 -15.97
C ALA A 103 16.46 -6.50 -16.20
N LEU A 104 17.74 -6.11 -16.19
CA LEU A 104 18.16 -4.72 -16.24
C LEU A 104 18.53 -4.33 -17.68
N ASP A 105 17.76 -3.40 -18.26
CA ASP A 105 18.08 -2.72 -19.50
C ASP A 105 17.92 -1.20 -19.36
N ARG A 106 18.48 -0.43 -20.31
CA ARG A 106 18.38 1.05 -20.30
C ARG A 106 16.93 1.54 -20.36
N ALA A 107 16.12 0.89 -21.19
CA ALA A 107 14.73 1.25 -21.36
C ALA A 107 13.94 0.98 -20.08
N GLN A 108 14.23 -0.13 -19.39
CA GLN A 108 13.62 -0.44 -18.09
C GLN A 108 14.00 0.60 -17.03
N LEU A 109 15.28 0.99 -16.95
CA LEU A 109 15.72 2.02 -16.01
C LEU A 109 15.03 3.37 -16.28
N ARG A 110 14.95 3.78 -17.55
CA ARG A 110 14.23 4.99 -17.97
C ARG A 110 12.74 4.94 -17.57
N ARG A 111 12.05 3.84 -17.91
CA ARG A 111 10.64 3.67 -17.56
C ARG A 111 10.42 3.73 -16.04
N THR A 112 11.34 3.16 -15.26
CA THR A 112 11.28 3.22 -13.79
C THR A 112 11.39 4.65 -13.29
N ALA A 113 12.31 5.46 -13.81
CA ALA A 113 12.45 6.87 -13.44
C ALA A 113 11.22 7.69 -13.85
N VAL A 114 10.70 7.49 -15.07
CA VAL A 114 9.49 8.18 -15.55
C VAL A 114 8.26 7.76 -14.73
N ALA A 115 8.09 6.48 -14.42
CA ALA A 115 6.99 6.00 -13.59
C ALA A 115 7.03 6.63 -12.18
N THR A 116 8.22 6.78 -11.61
CA THR A 116 8.41 7.45 -10.31
C THR A 116 8.07 8.94 -10.40
N LEU A 117 8.53 9.63 -11.46
CA LEU A 117 8.20 11.04 -11.71
C LEU A 117 6.68 11.25 -11.81
N VAL A 118 5.99 10.40 -12.57
CA VAL A 118 4.52 10.46 -12.73
C VAL A 118 3.82 10.20 -11.39
N THR A 119 4.28 9.22 -10.61
CA THR A 119 3.73 8.92 -9.28
C THR A 119 3.92 10.09 -8.31
N LEU A 120 5.13 10.67 -8.31
CA LEU A 120 5.45 11.82 -7.46
C LEU A 120 4.58 13.03 -7.82
N ALA A 121 4.48 13.34 -9.12
CA ALA A 121 3.63 14.44 -9.60
C ALA A 121 2.16 14.23 -9.22
N ALA A 122 1.67 12.97 -9.30
CA ALA A 122 0.31 12.64 -8.87
C ALA A 122 0.07 12.87 -7.39
N PHE A 123 1.06 12.58 -6.52
CA PHE A 123 0.95 12.82 -5.07
C PHE A 123 1.11 14.30 -4.68
N LEU A 124 1.46 15.15 -5.62
CA LEU A 124 1.61 16.60 -5.40
C LEU A 124 0.42 17.40 -5.94
N THR A 125 -0.56 16.80 -6.62
CA THR A 125 -1.67 17.55 -7.24
C THR A 125 -3.03 17.10 -6.72
N GLU A 126 -3.94 18.07 -6.56
CA GLU A 126 -5.37 17.82 -6.28
C GLU A 126 -6.24 18.09 -7.51
N SER A 127 -5.68 18.67 -8.58
CA SER A 127 -6.43 18.96 -9.78
C SER A 127 -6.90 17.67 -10.47
N ALA A 128 -8.22 17.52 -10.63
CA ALA A 128 -8.83 16.37 -11.26
C ALA A 128 -8.33 16.14 -12.69
N VAL A 129 -8.10 17.24 -13.43
CA VAL A 129 -7.56 17.20 -14.80
C VAL A 129 -6.09 16.75 -14.80
N ALA A 130 -5.28 17.31 -13.92
CA ALA A 130 -3.87 16.90 -13.80
C ALA A 130 -3.76 15.43 -13.38
N LEU A 131 -4.61 14.98 -12.44
CA LEU A 131 -4.69 13.57 -12.05
C LEU A 131 -5.10 12.65 -13.22
N LEU A 132 -6.03 13.06 -14.07
CA LEU A 132 -6.40 12.30 -15.28
C LEU A 132 -5.21 12.14 -16.23
N VAL A 133 -4.46 13.23 -16.49
CA VAL A 133 -3.26 13.18 -17.33
C VAL A 133 -2.19 12.27 -16.74
N LEU A 134 -1.93 12.36 -15.43
CA LEU A 134 -0.96 11.53 -14.74
C LEU A 134 -1.42 10.07 -14.60
N TRP A 135 -2.73 9.84 -14.49
CA TRP A 135 -3.31 8.51 -14.55
C TRP A 135 -3.01 7.83 -15.88
N LEU A 136 -3.29 8.51 -16.97
CA LEU A 136 -3.00 8.04 -18.32
C LEU A 136 -1.50 7.82 -18.54
N ALA A 137 -0.66 8.77 -18.11
CA ALA A 137 0.80 8.66 -18.18
C ALA A 137 1.34 7.45 -17.41
N SER A 138 0.79 7.16 -16.22
CA SER A 138 1.17 6.00 -15.42
C SER A 138 0.81 4.67 -16.10
N ILE A 139 -0.37 4.59 -16.74
CA ILE A 139 -0.80 3.43 -17.52
C ILE A 139 0.09 3.25 -18.75
N TRP A 140 0.39 4.34 -19.47
CA TRP A 140 1.27 4.30 -20.62
C TRP A 140 2.66 3.78 -20.27
N THR A 141 3.28 4.26 -19.19
CA THR A 141 4.59 3.78 -18.72
C THR A 141 4.56 2.29 -18.39
N PHE A 142 3.49 1.83 -17.78
CA PHE A 142 3.30 0.41 -17.44
C PHE A 142 3.10 -0.46 -18.68
N LEU A 143 2.19 -0.11 -19.59
CA LEU A 143 1.93 -0.85 -20.81
C LEU A 143 3.14 -0.87 -21.76
N SER A 144 3.94 0.22 -21.77
CA SER A 144 5.19 0.27 -22.52
C SER A 144 6.25 -0.72 -22.00
N ALA A 145 6.22 -1.03 -20.70
CA ALA A 145 7.08 -2.04 -20.10
C ALA A 145 6.69 -3.48 -20.47
N LEU A 146 5.45 -3.70 -20.92
CA LEU A 146 4.92 -4.95 -21.46
C LEU A 146 5.00 -4.98 -23.00
N GLY A 147 5.82 -4.13 -23.61
CA GLY A 147 5.89 -3.98 -25.08
C GLY A 147 6.55 -5.14 -25.83
N ASP A 148 7.20 -6.08 -25.12
CA ASP A 148 7.79 -7.28 -25.70
C ASP A 148 6.69 -8.18 -26.31
N PRO A 149 6.91 -8.76 -27.51
CA PRO A 149 5.96 -9.70 -28.14
C PRO A 149 5.56 -10.88 -27.25
N SER A 150 6.44 -11.35 -26.38
CA SER A 150 6.17 -12.44 -25.43
C SER A 150 5.07 -12.09 -24.41
N HIS A 151 4.83 -10.80 -24.15
CA HIS A 151 3.81 -10.31 -23.20
C HIS A 151 2.59 -9.67 -23.89
N ARG A 152 2.37 -9.93 -25.20
CA ARG A 152 1.28 -9.32 -25.97
C ARG A 152 -0.10 -9.58 -25.38
N HIS A 153 -0.34 -10.81 -24.89
CA HIS A 153 -1.61 -11.18 -24.28
C HIS A 153 -1.88 -10.38 -23.00
N GLN A 154 -0.92 -10.36 -22.07
CA GLN A 154 -1.00 -9.63 -20.79
C GLN A 154 -1.16 -8.14 -21.01
N ARG A 155 -0.43 -7.60 -21.99
CA ARG A 155 -0.56 -6.19 -22.39
C ARG A 155 -1.97 -5.85 -22.91
N ARG A 156 -2.58 -6.75 -23.71
CA ARG A 156 -3.96 -6.54 -24.20
C ARG A 156 -4.98 -6.57 -23.08
N ILE A 157 -4.89 -7.54 -22.16
CA ILE A 157 -5.77 -7.64 -21.00
C ILE A 157 -5.62 -6.39 -20.14
N ALA A 158 -4.39 -6.04 -19.75
CA ALA A 158 -4.14 -4.84 -18.96
C ALA A 158 -4.64 -3.57 -19.66
N ALA A 159 -4.41 -3.43 -20.97
CA ALA A 159 -4.87 -2.28 -21.75
C ALA A 159 -6.40 -2.18 -21.79
N ALA A 160 -7.12 -3.29 -21.89
CA ALA A 160 -8.58 -3.30 -21.89
C ALA A 160 -9.14 -2.82 -20.54
N TYR A 161 -8.68 -3.41 -19.41
CA TYR A 161 -9.14 -3.01 -18.07
C TYR A 161 -8.72 -1.59 -17.72
N LEU A 162 -7.45 -1.25 -17.91
CA LEU A 162 -6.93 0.08 -17.56
C LEU A 162 -7.42 1.17 -18.52
N GLY A 163 -7.66 0.84 -19.79
CA GLY A 163 -8.33 1.72 -20.76
C GLY A 163 -9.77 2.01 -20.36
N PHE A 164 -10.52 0.98 -19.96
CA PHE A 164 -11.86 1.15 -19.39
C PHE A 164 -11.84 2.02 -18.12
N SER A 165 -10.89 1.77 -17.21
CA SER A 165 -10.67 2.61 -16.02
C SER A 165 -10.41 4.08 -16.40
N THR A 166 -9.60 4.33 -17.44
CA THR A 166 -9.31 5.69 -17.91
C THR A 166 -10.54 6.36 -18.51
N LEU A 167 -11.35 5.62 -19.26
CA LEU A 167 -12.61 6.13 -19.81
C LEU A 167 -13.57 6.55 -18.70
N LEU A 168 -13.75 5.69 -17.69
CA LEU A 168 -14.57 6.01 -16.51
C LEU A 168 -14.04 7.25 -15.78
N PHE A 169 -12.70 7.35 -15.62
CA PHE A 169 -12.08 8.50 -14.97
C PHE A 169 -12.32 9.79 -15.77
N ALA A 170 -12.09 9.77 -17.08
CA ALA A 170 -12.29 10.94 -17.95
C ALA A 170 -13.75 11.42 -17.92
N LEU A 171 -14.71 10.51 -18.07
CA LEU A 171 -16.13 10.83 -17.96
C LEU A 171 -16.48 11.38 -16.56
N GLY A 172 -15.96 10.77 -15.51
CA GLY A 172 -16.15 11.21 -14.13
C GLY A 172 -15.64 12.64 -13.90
N VAL A 173 -14.45 12.97 -14.41
CA VAL A 173 -13.87 14.32 -14.33
C VAL A 173 -14.73 15.33 -15.09
N VAL A 174 -15.16 15.01 -16.31
CA VAL A 174 -16.02 15.91 -17.10
C VAL A 174 -17.34 16.20 -16.40
N LEU A 175 -17.96 15.21 -15.76
CA LEU A 175 -19.21 15.39 -15.02
C LEU A 175 -19.00 16.11 -13.67
N LEU A 176 -17.83 15.97 -13.05
CA LEU A 176 -17.55 16.60 -11.76
C LEU A 176 -17.23 18.10 -11.89
N ILE A 177 -16.46 18.49 -12.92
CA ILE A 177 -15.94 19.87 -13.06
C ILE A 177 -16.32 20.56 -14.37
N GLY A 178 -16.95 19.86 -15.30
CA GLY A 178 -17.32 20.41 -16.60
C GLY A 178 -18.45 21.44 -16.53
N PRO A 179 -18.75 22.14 -17.66
CA PRO A 179 -19.78 23.18 -17.71
C PRO A 179 -21.19 22.72 -17.32
N GLY A 180 -21.44 21.41 -17.36
CA GLY A 180 -22.70 20.78 -16.94
C GLY A 180 -22.79 20.40 -15.45
N ALA A 181 -21.72 20.57 -14.67
CA ALA A 181 -21.60 20.14 -13.27
C ALA A 181 -22.56 20.86 -12.27
N ARG A 182 -23.45 21.73 -12.76
CA ARG A 182 -24.46 22.43 -11.92
C ARG A 182 -25.58 21.54 -11.43
N SER A 183 -25.71 20.30 -11.93
CA SER A 183 -26.74 19.36 -11.50
C SER A 183 -26.15 18.37 -10.49
N ALA A 184 -26.70 18.34 -9.28
CA ALA A 184 -26.29 17.38 -8.23
C ALA A 184 -26.35 15.90 -8.69
N ARG A 185 -27.25 15.57 -9.64
CA ARG A 185 -27.33 14.22 -10.21
C ARG A 185 -26.12 13.89 -11.10
N LEU A 186 -25.66 14.86 -11.93
CA LEU A 186 -24.51 14.67 -12.79
C LEU A 186 -23.21 14.60 -11.97
N GLU A 187 -23.10 15.44 -10.93
CA GLU A 187 -21.99 15.37 -9.98
C GLU A 187 -21.94 14.00 -9.30
N ALA A 188 -23.07 13.52 -8.75
CA ALA A 188 -23.14 12.19 -8.15
C ALA A 188 -22.75 11.07 -9.14
N LEU A 189 -23.24 11.14 -10.41
CA LEU A 189 -22.85 10.19 -11.46
C LEU A 189 -21.34 10.26 -11.74
N GLY A 190 -20.76 11.47 -11.77
CA GLY A 190 -19.32 11.68 -11.93
C GLY A 190 -18.51 10.97 -10.84
N VAL A 191 -18.95 11.08 -9.57
CA VAL A 191 -18.31 10.40 -8.43
C VAL A 191 -18.43 8.88 -8.54
N TRP A 192 -19.56 8.34 -8.98
CA TRP A 192 -19.74 6.89 -9.24
C TRP A 192 -18.76 6.39 -10.32
N LEU A 193 -18.57 7.17 -11.39
CA LEU A 193 -17.63 6.82 -12.47
C LEU A 193 -16.17 6.86 -11.98
N LEU A 194 -15.79 7.86 -11.16
CA LEU A 194 -14.48 7.93 -10.53
C LEU A 194 -14.25 6.74 -9.60
N ALA A 195 -15.25 6.38 -8.80
CA ALA A 195 -15.20 5.19 -7.95
C ALA A 195 -14.99 3.92 -8.79
N GLY A 196 -15.75 3.74 -9.86
CA GLY A 196 -15.55 2.65 -10.82
C GLY A 196 -14.14 2.61 -11.40
N ALA A 197 -13.59 3.77 -11.78
CA ALA A 197 -12.21 3.87 -12.29
C ALA A 197 -11.18 3.39 -11.25
N ALA A 198 -11.32 3.80 -9.99
CA ALA A 198 -10.45 3.38 -8.90
C ALA A 198 -10.57 1.87 -8.62
N LEU A 199 -11.79 1.32 -8.58
CA LEU A 199 -12.04 -0.11 -8.36
C LEU A 199 -11.38 -0.98 -9.44
N VAL A 200 -11.51 -0.60 -10.72
CA VAL A 200 -10.87 -1.31 -11.85
C VAL A 200 -9.35 -1.30 -11.70
N ARG A 201 -8.76 -0.14 -11.44
CA ARG A 201 -7.30 0.01 -11.32
C ARG A 201 -6.73 -0.76 -10.12
N LYS A 202 -7.45 -0.77 -9.01
CA LYS A 202 -7.02 -1.49 -7.79
C LYS A 202 -7.27 -2.99 -7.87
N GLY A 203 -7.96 -3.47 -8.88
CA GLY A 203 -8.29 -4.89 -9.04
C GLY A 203 -9.32 -5.37 -8.02
N ILE A 204 -10.29 -4.53 -7.66
CA ILE A 204 -11.41 -4.92 -6.81
C ILE A 204 -12.40 -5.77 -7.61
N VAL A 205 -12.94 -6.81 -7.01
CA VAL A 205 -13.96 -7.68 -7.63
C VAL A 205 -15.17 -6.83 -8.04
N PRO A 206 -15.68 -6.99 -9.28
CA PRO A 206 -15.37 -8.04 -10.27
C PRO A 206 -14.19 -7.74 -11.22
N PHE A 207 -13.51 -6.60 -11.10
CA PHE A 207 -12.51 -6.12 -12.05
C PHE A 207 -11.07 -6.60 -11.78
N HIS A 208 -10.89 -7.70 -11.04
CA HIS A 208 -9.58 -8.15 -10.53
C HIS A 208 -8.75 -8.99 -11.51
N ALA A 209 -9.37 -9.57 -12.56
CA ALA A 209 -8.76 -10.64 -13.37
C ALA A 209 -7.45 -10.26 -14.08
N TRP A 210 -7.23 -8.98 -14.39
CA TRP A 210 -6.02 -8.51 -15.04
C TRP A 210 -4.78 -8.59 -14.13
N VAL A 211 -4.96 -8.44 -12.80
CA VAL A 211 -3.85 -8.38 -11.85
C VAL A 211 -3.08 -9.71 -11.78
N PRO A 212 -3.70 -10.86 -11.42
CA PRO A 212 -2.98 -12.13 -11.34
C PRO A 212 -2.41 -12.57 -12.68
N GLU A 213 -3.07 -12.24 -13.80
CA GLU A 213 -2.56 -12.55 -15.13
C GLU A 213 -1.29 -11.79 -15.48
N VAL A 214 -1.23 -10.47 -15.16
CA VAL A 214 -0.04 -9.66 -15.39
C VAL A 214 1.09 -10.02 -14.44
N PHE A 215 0.79 -10.35 -13.18
CA PHE A 215 1.81 -10.77 -12.23
C PHE A 215 2.43 -12.11 -12.63
N ASP A 216 1.63 -13.06 -13.07
CA ASP A 216 2.09 -14.40 -13.43
C ASP A 216 2.89 -14.41 -14.73
N HIS A 217 2.30 -13.95 -15.82
CA HIS A 217 2.86 -14.07 -17.15
C HIS A 217 3.51 -12.79 -17.69
N GLY A 218 3.29 -11.65 -17.02
CA GLY A 218 3.91 -10.39 -17.40
C GLY A 218 5.31 -10.16 -16.80
N ARG A 219 5.81 -8.93 -16.93
CA ARG A 219 7.07 -8.50 -16.29
C ARG A 219 6.79 -8.11 -14.83
N LEU A 220 7.19 -8.97 -13.90
CA LEU A 220 6.91 -8.82 -12.47
C LEU A 220 7.43 -7.48 -11.89
N GLY A 221 8.63 -7.04 -12.29
CA GLY A 221 9.22 -5.78 -11.80
C GLY A 221 8.37 -4.54 -12.08
N PRO A 222 7.97 -4.28 -13.35
CA PRO A 222 7.02 -3.22 -13.70
C PRO A 222 5.65 -3.38 -13.04
N ALA A 223 5.13 -4.61 -12.91
CA ALA A 223 3.85 -4.85 -12.25
C ALA A 223 3.88 -4.40 -10.78
N ILE A 224 4.95 -4.72 -10.03
CA ILE A 224 5.14 -4.27 -8.64
C ILE A 224 5.21 -2.73 -8.58
N LEU A 225 6.00 -2.09 -9.46
CA LEU A 225 6.18 -0.64 -9.45
C LEU A 225 4.88 0.13 -9.79
N PHE A 226 4.04 -0.43 -10.68
CA PHE A 226 2.75 0.15 -11.03
C PHE A 226 1.72 0.00 -9.90
N SER A 227 1.76 -1.14 -9.21
CA SER A 227 0.74 -1.51 -8.22
C SER A 227 1.03 -0.95 -6.83
N ALA A 228 2.29 -0.99 -6.36
CA ALA A 228 2.65 -0.67 -4.98
C ALA A 228 2.35 0.79 -4.55
N PRO A 229 2.48 1.84 -5.39
CA PRO A 229 2.11 3.20 -5.02
C PRO A 229 0.61 3.40 -4.79
N GLN A 230 -0.22 2.51 -5.33
CA GLN A 230 -1.68 2.52 -5.19
C GLN A 230 -2.31 3.89 -5.56
N LEU A 231 -2.00 4.42 -6.76
CA LEU A 231 -2.53 5.70 -7.22
C LEU A 231 -4.07 5.76 -7.20
N GLY A 232 -4.77 4.61 -7.31
CA GLY A 232 -6.21 4.53 -7.10
C GLY A 232 -6.64 4.92 -5.68
N ALA A 233 -5.83 4.63 -4.66
CA ALA A 233 -6.07 5.07 -3.29
C ALA A 233 -5.95 6.60 -3.16
N TYR A 234 -4.97 7.20 -3.83
CA TYR A 234 -4.81 8.66 -3.86
C TYR A 234 -6.03 9.36 -4.46
N VAL A 235 -6.49 8.88 -5.62
CA VAL A 235 -7.71 9.40 -6.28
C VAL A 235 -8.94 9.22 -5.38
N THR A 236 -9.04 8.09 -4.67
CA THR A 236 -10.14 7.87 -3.71
C THR A 236 -10.16 8.95 -2.63
N VAL A 237 -9.03 9.21 -2.02
CA VAL A 237 -8.92 10.18 -0.91
C VAL A 237 -9.15 11.63 -1.39
N VAL A 238 -8.62 12.00 -2.56
CA VAL A 238 -8.63 13.38 -3.04
C VAL A 238 -9.92 13.73 -3.78
N LEU A 239 -10.44 12.81 -4.62
CA LEU A 239 -11.59 13.12 -5.49
C LEU A 239 -12.88 12.39 -5.08
N ILE A 240 -12.80 11.19 -4.49
CA ILE A 240 -14.01 10.41 -4.22
C ILE A 240 -14.55 10.70 -2.82
N VAL A 241 -13.76 10.50 -1.77
CA VAL A 241 -14.21 10.67 -0.38
C VAL A 241 -14.85 12.03 -0.11
N PRO A 242 -14.31 13.17 -0.58
CA PRO A 242 -14.93 14.48 -0.33
C PRO A 242 -16.28 14.71 -1.01
N HIS A 243 -16.60 13.96 -2.09
CA HIS A 243 -17.80 14.18 -2.91
C HIS A 243 -18.80 13.01 -2.85
N ALA A 244 -18.37 11.84 -2.38
CA ALA A 244 -19.19 10.63 -2.38
C ALA A 244 -20.22 10.63 -1.27
N SER A 245 -21.44 10.16 -1.55
CA SER A 245 -22.43 9.88 -0.51
C SER A 245 -21.95 8.77 0.43
N ALA A 246 -22.44 8.77 1.68
CA ALA A 246 -22.14 7.73 2.67
C ALA A 246 -22.53 6.33 2.16
N GLY A 247 -23.64 6.24 1.41
CA GLY A 247 -24.08 4.98 0.80
C GLY A 247 -23.09 4.43 -0.22
N LEU A 248 -22.50 5.28 -1.08
CA LEU A 248 -21.47 4.88 -2.05
C LEU A 248 -20.20 4.41 -1.36
N LEU A 249 -19.69 5.17 -0.37
CA LEU A 249 -18.49 4.79 0.38
C LEU A 249 -18.68 3.45 1.09
N ARG A 250 -19.84 3.25 1.71
CA ARG A 250 -20.17 1.97 2.35
C ARG A 250 -20.21 0.80 1.36
N LEU A 251 -20.77 1.00 0.17
CA LEU A 251 -20.78 -0.01 -0.88
C LEU A 251 -19.36 -0.37 -1.31
N ILE A 252 -18.50 0.63 -1.53
CA ILE A 252 -17.09 0.42 -1.89
C ILE A 252 -16.36 -0.34 -0.78
N ALA A 253 -16.54 0.04 0.49
CA ALA A 253 -15.93 -0.63 1.63
C ALA A 253 -16.35 -2.10 1.73
N LEU A 254 -17.63 -2.41 1.53
CA LEU A 254 -18.14 -3.79 1.53
C LEU A 254 -17.56 -4.63 0.38
N LEU A 255 -17.53 -4.09 -0.84
CA LEU A 255 -16.92 -4.75 -2.00
C LEU A 255 -15.43 -4.98 -1.78
N ALA A 256 -14.75 -4.00 -1.19
CA ALA A 256 -13.34 -4.09 -0.87
C ALA A 256 -13.06 -5.17 0.19
N LEU A 257 -13.83 -5.23 1.27
CA LEU A 257 -13.68 -6.28 2.30
C LEU A 257 -13.95 -7.68 1.74
N GLY A 258 -15.01 -7.85 0.95
CA GLY A 258 -15.26 -9.12 0.25
C GLY A 258 -14.10 -9.51 -0.67
N THR A 259 -13.54 -8.53 -1.38
CA THR A 259 -12.37 -8.73 -2.25
C THR A 259 -11.11 -9.07 -1.46
N ALA A 260 -10.92 -8.49 -0.27
CA ALA A 260 -9.77 -8.77 0.59
C ALA A 260 -9.76 -10.24 1.03
N VAL A 261 -10.89 -10.75 1.50
CA VAL A 261 -11.04 -12.16 1.89
C VAL A 261 -10.87 -13.08 0.67
N TYR A 262 -11.54 -12.76 -0.44
CA TYR A 262 -11.45 -13.52 -1.70
C TYR A 262 -10.00 -13.59 -2.23
N GLY A 263 -9.30 -12.44 -2.27
CA GLY A 263 -7.92 -12.36 -2.73
C GLY A 263 -6.97 -13.18 -1.84
N ALA A 264 -7.10 -13.09 -0.51
CA ALA A 264 -6.29 -13.85 0.43
C ALA A 264 -6.53 -15.36 0.30
N ALA A 265 -7.79 -15.80 0.19
CA ALA A 265 -8.15 -17.19 -0.01
C ALA A 265 -7.58 -17.76 -1.33
N LEU A 266 -7.66 -16.98 -2.42
CA LEU A 266 -7.08 -17.39 -3.69
C LEU A 266 -5.55 -17.39 -3.69
N ALA A 267 -4.89 -16.46 -2.99
CA ALA A 267 -3.44 -16.47 -2.83
C ALA A 267 -2.95 -17.77 -2.17
N LEU A 268 -3.71 -18.30 -1.20
CA LEU A 268 -3.39 -19.52 -0.46
C LEU A 268 -3.34 -20.77 -1.35
N VAL A 269 -4.14 -20.84 -2.41
CA VAL A 269 -4.27 -22.04 -3.24
C VAL A 269 -3.46 -22.01 -4.55
N GLN A 270 -2.74 -20.90 -4.83
CA GLN A 270 -1.98 -20.80 -6.08
C GLN A 270 -0.78 -21.73 -6.12
N ALA A 271 -0.51 -22.28 -7.32
CA ALA A 271 0.70 -23.04 -7.60
C ALA A 271 1.88 -22.13 -7.98
N SER A 272 1.65 -21.02 -8.68
CA SER A 272 2.69 -20.05 -9.08
C SER A 272 2.93 -19.02 -7.99
N ALA A 273 4.21 -18.79 -7.60
CA ALA A 273 4.59 -17.77 -6.65
C ALA A 273 4.24 -16.34 -7.13
N ARG A 274 4.37 -16.07 -8.44
CA ARG A 274 3.99 -14.78 -9.03
C ARG A 274 2.48 -14.55 -8.94
N ARG A 275 1.69 -15.57 -9.29
CA ARG A 275 0.22 -15.47 -9.25
C ARG A 275 -0.28 -15.29 -7.82
N ALA A 276 0.36 -15.98 -6.85
CA ALA A 276 0.11 -15.76 -5.43
C ALA A 276 0.39 -14.30 -5.01
N CYS A 277 1.51 -13.70 -5.46
CA CYS A 277 1.77 -12.27 -5.26
C CYS A 277 0.67 -11.38 -5.85
N GLY A 278 0.13 -11.70 -7.03
CA GLY A 278 -0.98 -10.96 -7.63
C GLY A 278 -2.23 -10.95 -6.75
N TYR A 279 -2.61 -12.10 -6.20
CA TYR A 279 -3.75 -12.21 -5.29
C TYR A 279 -3.48 -11.60 -3.92
N LEU A 280 -2.26 -11.69 -3.39
CA LEU A 280 -1.86 -10.96 -2.18
C LEU A 280 -1.97 -9.45 -2.38
N PHE A 281 -1.56 -8.92 -3.55
CA PHE A 281 -1.75 -7.52 -3.87
C PHE A 281 -3.23 -7.13 -3.88
N ILE A 282 -4.10 -7.92 -4.51
CA ILE A 282 -5.55 -7.68 -4.53
C ILE A 282 -6.09 -7.60 -3.10
N SER A 283 -5.74 -8.55 -2.24
CA SER A 283 -6.17 -8.56 -0.84
C SER A 283 -5.71 -7.32 -0.06
N GLN A 284 -4.42 -6.99 -0.15
CA GLN A 284 -3.85 -5.83 0.55
C GLN A 284 -4.39 -4.50 0.02
N SER A 285 -4.52 -4.38 -1.31
CA SER A 285 -5.10 -3.21 -1.98
C SER A 285 -6.56 -2.99 -1.59
N ALA A 286 -7.29 -4.08 -1.40
CA ALA A 286 -8.68 -4.06 -0.98
C ALA A 286 -8.84 -3.66 0.50
N LEU A 287 -7.98 -4.15 1.42
CA LEU A 287 -7.99 -3.70 2.81
C LEU A 287 -7.71 -2.20 2.94
N VAL A 288 -6.75 -1.68 2.16
CA VAL A 288 -6.50 -0.23 2.09
C VAL A 288 -7.75 0.51 1.64
N MET A 289 -8.40 0.03 0.56
CA MET A 289 -9.62 0.67 0.04
C MET A 289 -10.74 0.67 1.08
N ALA A 290 -10.95 -0.45 1.78
CA ALA A 290 -11.95 -0.56 2.83
C ALA A 290 -11.76 0.48 3.93
N GLY A 291 -10.51 0.74 4.36
CA GLY A 291 -10.20 1.75 5.36
C GLY A 291 -10.43 3.18 4.86
N LEU A 292 -10.05 3.46 3.60
CA LEU A 292 -10.20 4.80 3.02
C LEU A 292 -11.66 5.18 2.75
N ASP A 293 -12.52 4.21 2.51
CA ASP A 293 -13.94 4.42 2.23
C ASP A 293 -14.83 4.34 3.48
N CYS A 294 -14.25 4.09 4.66
CA CYS A 294 -14.94 4.26 5.94
C CYS A 294 -14.97 5.74 6.34
N THR A 295 -16.11 6.21 6.81
CA THR A 295 -16.29 7.59 7.30
C THR A 295 -15.84 7.79 8.76
N SER A 296 -15.41 6.74 9.45
CA SER A 296 -14.80 6.79 10.78
C SER A 296 -13.38 7.34 10.67
N GLU A 297 -13.02 8.31 11.52
CA GLU A 297 -11.67 8.88 11.61
C GLU A 297 -10.61 7.79 11.85
N ARG A 298 -10.90 6.83 12.75
CA ARG A 298 -9.99 5.72 13.07
C ARG A 298 -9.77 4.81 11.88
N ALA A 299 -10.84 4.41 11.19
CA ALA A 299 -10.73 3.54 10.02
C ALA A 299 -10.00 4.22 8.87
N LEU A 300 -10.27 5.51 8.62
CA LEU A 300 -9.57 6.31 7.62
C LEU A 300 -8.08 6.44 7.93
N THR A 301 -7.74 6.77 9.19
CA THR A 301 -6.35 6.80 9.66
C THR A 301 -5.68 5.43 9.50
N GLY A 302 -6.36 4.35 9.90
CA GLY A 302 -5.90 2.97 9.69
C GLY A 302 -5.66 2.64 8.23
N GLY A 303 -6.57 3.03 7.33
CA GLY A 303 -6.43 2.88 5.88
C GLY A 303 -5.22 3.62 5.32
N LEU A 304 -4.94 4.85 5.79
CA LEU A 304 -3.77 5.65 5.40
C LEU A 304 -2.45 5.03 5.89
N VAL A 305 -2.40 4.51 7.12
CA VAL A 305 -1.23 3.78 7.65
C VAL A 305 -1.02 2.47 6.89
N LEU A 306 -2.10 1.73 6.68
CA LEU A 306 -2.08 0.45 5.97
C LEU A 306 -1.64 0.62 4.51
N TRP A 307 -2.02 1.71 3.84
CA TRP A 307 -1.56 2.01 2.49
C TRP A 307 -0.02 2.05 2.40
N LEU A 308 0.64 2.75 3.33
CA LEU A 308 2.11 2.84 3.38
C LEU A 308 2.73 1.48 3.69
N SER A 309 2.23 0.81 4.73
CA SER A 309 2.72 -0.50 5.14
C SER A 309 2.53 -1.55 4.05
N ALA A 310 1.31 -1.70 3.53
CA ALA A 310 0.99 -2.68 2.51
C ALA A 310 1.78 -2.43 1.22
N GLY A 311 1.93 -1.15 0.80
CA GLY A 311 2.71 -0.80 -0.38
C GLY A 311 4.19 -1.19 -0.25
N LEU A 312 4.83 -0.88 0.88
CA LEU A 312 6.23 -1.21 1.14
C LEU A 312 6.44 -2.71 1.36
N ALA A 313 5.65 -3.32 2.24
CA ALA A 313 5.78 -4.73 2.59
C ALA A 313 5.51 -5.64 1.37
N PHE A 314 4.45 -5.37 0.61
CA PHE A 314 4.15 -6.10 -0.62
C PHE A 314 5.23 -5.92 -1.68
N ALA A 315 5.69 -4.68 -1.92
CA ALA A 315 6.76 -4.42 -2.89
C ALA A 315 8.03 -5.18 -2.53
N GLY A 316 8.41 -5.22 -1.26
CA GLY A 316 9.54 -5.97 -0.76
C GLY A 316 9.37 -7.47 -0.93
N LEU A 317 8.24 -8.04 -0.50
CA LEU A 317 7.91 -9.46 -0.63
C LEU A 317 7.96 -9.91 -2.10
N ALA A 318 7.27 -9.21 -3.00
CA ALA A 318 7.25 -9.53 -4.43
C ALA A 318 8.64 -9.38 -5.07
N ARG A 319 9.47 -8.44 -4.59
CA ARG A 319 10.88 -8.33 -5.00
C ARG A 319 11.74 -9.49 -4.52
N CYS A 320 11.46 -10.05 -3.34
CA CYS A 320 12.14 -11.29 -2.91
C CYS A 320 11.85 -12.44 -3.88
N VAL A 321 10.60 -12.59 -4.34
CA VAL A 321 10.23 -13.56 -5.38
C VAL A 321 10.99 -13.30 -6.68
N LEU A 322 11.03 -12.05 -7.16
CA LEU A 322 11.77 -11.66 -8.37
C LEU A 322 13.26 -11.99 -8.28
N VAL A 323 13.87 -11.72 -7.13
CA VAL A 323 15.30 -12.00 -6.86
C VAL A 323 15.57 -13.50 -6.81
N LEU A 324 14.67 -14.28 -6.23
CA LEU A 324 14.78 -15.73 -6.16
C LEU A 324 14.62 -16.38 -7.55
N GLU A 325 13.65 -15.91 -8.32
CA GLU A 325 13.43 -16.39 -9.71
C GLU A 325 14.60 -16.08 -10.65
N ALA A 326 15.24 -14.93 -10.49
CA ALA A 326 16.43 -14.59 -11.28
C ALA A 326 17.60 -15.55 -11.06
N ARG A 327 17.56 -16.33 -9.98
CA ARG A 327 18.61 -17.30 -9.58
C ARG A 327 18.20 -18.76 -9.81
N ARG A 328 16.91 -19.04 -9.81
CA ARG A 328 16.39 -20.42 -9.86
C ARG A 328 15.41 -20.70 -11.02
N GLY A 329 15.00 -19.65 -11.75
CA GLY A 329 13.93 -19.76 -12.73
C GLY A 329 12.54 -19.59 -12.07
N ARG A 330 11.49 -19.97 -12.78
CA ARG A 330 10.10 -19.90 -12.30
C ARG A 330 9.92 -20.74 -11.04
N LEU A 331 9.19 -20.17 -10.08
CA LEU A 331 8.97 -20.77 -8.76
C LEU A 331 7.57 -21.36 -8.67
N ASP A 332 7.51 -22.68 -8.46
CA ASP A 332 6.29 -23.41 -8.20
C ASP A 332 6.13 -23.64 -6.69
N LEU A 333 4.94 -23.34 -6.15
CA LEU A 333 4.62 -23.52 -4.73
C LEU A 333 4.13 -24.93 -4.38
N THR A 334 4.05 -25.83 -5.35
CA THR A 334 3.71 -27.25 -5.12
C THR A 334 4.92 -28.08 -4.69
N THR A 335 6.14 -27.54 -4.87
CA THR A 335 7.40 -28.19 -4.52
C THR A 335 8.19 -27.35 -3.51
N PHE A 336 9.09 -28.03 -2.76
CA PHE A 336 9.97 -27.37 -1.80
C PHE A 336 11.33 -27.06 -2.45
N HIS A 337 11.73 -25.78 -2.39
CA HIS A 337 12.95 -25.31 -3.06
C HIS A 337 14.20 -25.25 -2.18
N GLY A 338 14.08 -25.38 -0.84
CA GLY A 338 15.22 -25.37 0.09
C GLY A 338 16.10 -24.11 0.00
N GLY A 339 15.49 -22.93 -0.21
CA GLY A 339 16.19 -21.66 -0.45
C GLY A 339 16.96 -21.13 0.76
N TYR A 340 16.57 -21.49 1.98
CA TYR A 340 17.12 -20.94 3.23
C TYR A 340 18.63 -21.18 3.36
N ALA A 341 19.10 -22.39 3.11
CA ALA A 341 20.50 -22.76 3.31
C ALA A 341 21.49 -21.87 2.50
N ARG A 342 21.07 -21.36 1.35
CA ARG A 342 21.91 -20.55 0.46
C ARG A 342 21.61 -19.06 0.50
N MET A 343 20.43 -18.66 0.95
CA MET A 343 19.96 -17.26 0.96
C MET A 343 19.20 -16.93 2.25
N PRO A 344 19.81 -17.10 3.45
CA PRO A 344 19.11 -16.88 4.73
C PRO A 344 18.61 -15.43 4.88
N VAL A 345 19.38 -14.44 4.43
CA VAL A 345 18.96 -13.03 4.49
C VAL A 345 17.72 -12.77 3.66
N LEU A 346 17.61 -13.38 2.47
CA LEU A 346 16.42 -13.26 1.63
C LEU A 346 15.21 -13.93 2.27
N ALA A 347 15.40 -15.09 2.89
CA ALA A 347 14.36 -15.81 3.59
C ALA A 347 13.81 -15.02 4.79
N ILE A 348 14.69 -14.47 5.62
CA ILE A 348 14.31 -13.62 6.76
C ILE A 348 13.61 -12.36 6.26
N SER A 349 14.13 -11.71 5.21
CA SER A 349 13.49 -10.52 4.61
C SER A 349 12.11 -10.82 4.07
N PHE A 350 11.94 -11.94 3.35
CA PHE A 350 10.64 -12.38 2.83
C PHE A 350 9.63 -12.60 3.98
N LEU A 351 10.05 -13.31 5.02
CA LEU A 351 9.19 -13.58 6.18
C LEU A 351 8.80 -12.29 6.91
N ALA A 352 9.76 -11.41 7.17
CA ALA A 352 9.50 -10.13 7.85
C ALA A 352 8.52 -9.25 7.07
N MET A 353 8.69 -9.14 5.75
CA MET A 353 7.77 -8.38 4.88
C MET A 353 6.40 -9.06 4.76
N GLY A 354 6.38 -10.40 4.70
CA GLY A 354 5.14 -11.17 4.73
C GLY A 354 4.37 -10.97 6.03
N LEU A 355 5.04 -11.02 7.17
CA LEU A 355 4.45 -10.72 8.47
C LEU A 355 3.93 -9.28 8.56
N ALA A 356 4.63 -8.30 7.97
CA ALA A 356 4.13 -6.93 7.88
C ALA A 356 2.86 -6.82 7.00
N CYS A 357 2.74 -7.60 5.93
CA CYS A 357 1.51 -7.69 5.15
C CYS A 357 0.33 -8.29 5.93
N THR A 358 0.59 -9.19 6.88
CA THR A 358 -0.44 -9.85 7.69
C THR A 358 -0.88 -9.03 8.90
N GLY A 359 -0.21 -7.92 9.20
CA GLY A 359 -0.44 -7.17 10.43
C GLY A 359 0.09 -7.88 11.67
N PHE A 360 1.28 -8.46 11.60
CA PHE A 360 1.92 -9.09 12.75
C PHE A 360 2.37 -8.03 13.77
N PRO A 361 2.14 -8.23 15.09
CA PRO A 361 2.55 -7.31 16.15
C PRO A 361 4.02 -6.88 16.01
N GLY A 362 4.29 -5.59 16.23
CA GLY A 362 5.61 -4.99 16.06
C GLY A 362 5.93 -4.55 14.63
N THR A 363 5.01 -4.68 13.69
CA THR A 363 5.15 -4.13 12.34
C THR A 363 4.17 -2.98 12.11
N LEU A 364 4.51 -2.10 11.16
CA LEU A 364 3.63 -1.00 10.76
C LEU A 364 2.26 -1.51 10.25
N GLY A 365 2.23 -2.70 9.64
CA GLY A 365 1.00 -3.35 9.19
C GLY A 365 0.02 -3.64 10.32
N PHE A 366 0.51 -4.03 11.48
CA PHE A 366 -0.30 -4.24 12.68
C PHE A 366 -1.03 -2.96 13.10
N VAL A 367 -0.29 -1.86 13.20
CA VAL A 367 -0.85 -0.56 13.61
C VAL A 367 -1.99 -0.12 12.67
N GLY A 368 -1.77 -0.25 11.35
CA GLY A 368 -2.79 0.11 10.38
C GLY A 368 -4.00 -0.81 10.41
N GLN A 369 -3.80 -2.12 10.61
CA GLN A 369 -4.91 -3.08 10.68
C GLN A 369 -5.71 -2.95 11.98
N GLU A 370 -5.06 -2.69 13.10
CA GLU A 370 -5.73 -2.48 14.39
C GLU A 370 -6.65 -1.26 14.34
N LEU A 371 -6.14 -0.11 13.87
CA LEU A 371 -6.95 1.08 13.67
C LEU A 371 -8.10 0.86 12.68
N LEU A 372 -7.87 0.05 11.64
CA LEU A 372 -8.91 -0.30 10.68
C LEU A 372 -9.99 -1.19 11.31
N VAL A 373 -9.60 -2.18 12.12
CA VAL A 373 -10.54 -3.07 12.83
C VAL A 373 -11.38 -2.25 13.80
N ASP A 374 -10.75 -1.42 14.63
CA ASP A 374 -11.45 -0.57 15.61
C ASP A 374 -12.50 0.31 14.93
N GLY A 375 -12.11 1.04 13.89
CA GLY A 375 -13.02 1.91 13.16
C GLY A 375 -14.07 1.16 12.34
N ALA A 376 -13.77 -0.05 11.86
CA ALA A 376 -14.74 -0.90 11.16
C ALA A 376 -15.77 -1.50 12.11
N VAL A 377 -15.37 -1.90 13.33
CA VAL A 377 -16.26 -2.44 14.36
C VAL A 377 -17.21 -1.37 14.87
N GLU A 378 -16.76 -0.12 15.03
CA GLU A 378 -17.64 1.02 15.36
C GLU A 378 -18.78 1.18 14.34
N ALA A 379 -18.48 0.98 13.06
CA ALA A 379 -19.50 1.06 12.00
C ALA A 379 -20.40 -0.19 11.98
N PHE A 380 -19.80 -1.38 11.95
CA PHE A 380 -20.49 -2.67 11.95
C PHE A 380 -19.54 -3.80 12.38
N PRO A 381 -19.87 -4.60 13.42
CA PRO A 381 -18.99 -5.68 13.93
C PRO A 381 -18.57 -6.71 12.87
N VAL A 382 -19.43 -7.00 11.89
CA VAL A 382 -19.13 -7.95 10.79
C VAL A 382 -17.98 -7.47 9.91
N LEU A 383 -17.79 -6.14 9.77
CA LEU A 383 -16.70 -5.58 8.98
C LEU A 383 -15.34 -5.86 9.63
N GLY A 384 -15.24 -5.70 10.95
CA GLY A 384 -14.03 -6.04 11.71
C GLY A 384 -13.65 -7.52 11.56
N PHE A 385 -14.63 -8.42 11.64
CA PHE A 385 -14.40 -9.85 11.41
C PHE A 385 -13.84 -10.13 10.01
N ALA A 386 -14.34 -9.48 8.97
CA ALA A 386 -13.84 -9.66 7.61
C ALA A 386 -12.37 -9.20 7.45
N VAL A 387 -11.96 -8.12 8.14
CA VAL A 387 -10.55 -7.67 8.16
C VAL A 387 -9.66 -8.73 8.81
N VAL A 388 -10.05 -9.23 9.98
CA VAL A 388 -9.30 -10.27 10.71
C VAL A 388 -9.20 -11.55 9.88
N LEU A 389 -10.29 -11.98 9.25
CA LEU A 389 -10.31 -13.17 8.39
C LEU A 389 -9.39 -13.00 7.18
N ALA A 390 -9.41 -11.86 6.49
CA ALA A 390 -8.51 -11.58 5.38
C ALA A 390 -7.04 -11.59 5.80
N SER A 391 -6.73 -11.04 6.99
CA SER A 391 -5.37 -11.03 7.56
C SER A 391 -4.90 -12.45 7.91
N ALA A 392 -5.75 -13.26 8.52
CA ALA A 392 -5.43 -14.66 8.85
C ALA A 392 -5.15 -15.49 7.58
N LEU A 393 -6.00 -15.37 6.55
CA LEU A 393 -5.80 -16.05 5.27
C LEU A 393 -4.53 -15.56 4.56
N THR A 394 -4.24 -14.25 4.60
CA THR A 394 -2.99 -13.69 4.09
C THR A 394 -1.79 -14.29 4.81
N GLY A 395 -1.85 -14.43 6.14
CA GLY A 395 -0.81 -15.06 6.95
C GLY A 395 -0.53 -16.49 6.54
N LEU A 396 -1.59 -17.29 6.36
CA LEU A 396 -1.47 -18.67 5.88
C LEU A 396 -0.86 -18.73 4.47
N ALA A 397 -1.25 -17.82 3.56
CA ALA A 397 -0.69 -17.76 2.21
C ALA A 397 0.81 -17.41 2.22
N VAL A 398 1.20 -16.41 3.03
CA VAL A 398 2.61 -16.01 3.20
C VAL A 398 3.44 -17.15 3.80
N LEU A 399 2.95 -17.83 4.84
CA LEU A 399 3.65 -18.96 5.47
C LEU A 399 3.79 -20.13 4.49
N ARG A 400 2.73 -20.47 3.74
CA ARG A 400 2.80 -21.48 2.70
C ARG A 400 3.86 -21.15 1.65
N MET A 401 3.87 -19.88 1.16
CA MET A 401 4.90 -19.43 0.22
C MET A 401 6.31 -19.54 0.84
N TYR A 402 6.47 -19.12 2.09
CA TYR A 402 7.74 -19.21 2.80
C TYR A 402 8.24 -20.65 2.89
N PHE A 403 7.41 -21.58 3.33
CA PHE A 403 7.79 -22.98 3.45
C PHE A 403 8.15 -23.60 2.08
N SER A 404 7.36 -23.34 1.04
CA SER A 404 7.65 -23.86 -0.30
C SER A 404 8.96 -23.29 -0.87
N LEU A 405 9.22 -21.99 -0.71
CA LEU A 405 10.37 -21.33 -1.31
C LEU A 405 11.67 -21.54 -0.54
N PHE A 406 11.62 -21.59 0.79
CA PHE A 406 12.81 -21.53 1.62
C PHE A 406 13.08 -22.80 2.43
N CYS A 407 12.08 -23.62 2.72
CA CYS A 407 12.23 -24.88 3.45
C CYS A 407 12.40 -26.06 2.50
N GLY A 408 12.74 -27.24 3.07
CA GLY A 408 12.98 -28.48 2.34
C GLY A 408 14.46 -28.73 2.02
N ARG A 409 14.74 -29.83 1.32
CA ARG A 409 16.10 -30.17 0.89
C ARG A 409 16.53 -29.26 -0.25
N ALA A 410 17.73 -28.71 -0.14
CA ALA A 410 18.32 -27.96 -1.23
C ALA A 410 18.56 -28.89 -2.43
N GLU A 411 17.85 -28.68 -3.53
CA GLU A 411 18.19 -29.34 -4.78
C GLU A 411 19.61 -29.01 -5.18
N THR A 412 20.39 -30.04 -5.50
CA THR A 412 21.70 -29.88 -6.11
C THR A 412 21.51 -29.33 -7.52
N LEU A 413 21.48 -27.99 -7.64
CA LEU A 413 21.52 -27.37 -8.96
C LEU A 413 22.80 -27.83 -9.66
N ALA A 414 22.65 -28.46 -10.83
CA ALA A 414 23.72 -29.02 -11.65
C ALA A 414 24.80 -28.01 -12.08
N HIS A 415 24.66 -26.73 -11.71
CA HIS A 415 25.60 -25.64 -12.03
C HIS A 415 26.35 -25.19 -10.77
N ALA A 416 27.39 -25.92 -10.43
CA ALA A 416 28.25 -25.71 -9.23
C ALA A 416 29.03 -24.38 -9.18
N GLY A 417 28.83 -23.45 -10.11
CA GLY A 417 29.58 -22.18 -10.19
C GLY A 417 28.80 -20.89 -9.94
N LEU A 418 27.48 -20.94 -9.83
CA LEU A 418 26.66 -19.75 -9.66
C LEU A 418 26.67 -19.26 -8.21
N ARG A 419 27.17 -18.03 -7.97
CA ARG A 419 27.04 -17.35 -6.68
C ARG A 419 25.57 -17.04 -6.42
N LEU A 420 24.88 -17.91 -5.67
CA LEU A 420 23.47 -17.77 -5.33
C LEU A 420 23.21 -16.73 -4.23
N GLY A 421 24.28 -16.24 -3.55
CA GLY A 421 24.17 -15.26 -2.49
C GLY A 421 23.59 -13.90 -2.94
N LEU A 422 22.97 -13.19 -2.01
CA LEU A 422 22.50 -11.81 -2.21
C LEU A 422 23.68 -10.87 -2.47
N ALA A 423 23.51 -9.95 -3.40
CA ALA A 423 24.44 -8.83 -3.53
C ALA A 423 24.33 -7.91 -2.30
N ARG A 424 25.43 -7.32 -1.83
CA ARG A 424 25.44 -6.43 -0.65
C ARG A 424 24.37 -5.34 -0.74
N ARG A 425 24.16 -4.73 -1.91
CA ARG A 425 23.14 -3.71 -2.14
C ARG A 425 21.71 -4.23 -1.93
N GLU A 426 21.43 -5.48 -2.40
CA GLU A 426 20.12 -6.12 -2.23
C GLU A 426 19.86 -6.37 -0.73
N ALA A 427 20.85 -6.91 -0.03
CA ALA A 427 20.77 -7.19 1.41
C ALA A 427 20.54 -5.90 2.22
N TRP A 428 21.29 -4.83 1.96
CA TRP A 428 21.11 -3.55 2.65
C TRP A 428 19.75 -2.91 2.36
N THR A 429 19.26 -3.00 1.12
CA THR A 429 17.95 -2.43 0.77
C THR A 429 16.82 -3.19 1.46
N PHE A 430 16.89 -4.52 1.49
CA PHE A 430 15.90 -5.31 2.22
C PHE A 430 15.98 -5.07 3.74
N ALA A 431 17.19 -5.01 4.30
CA ALA A 431 17.38 -4.71 5.72
C ALA A 431 16.82 -3.34 6.10
N ALA A 432 17.08 -2.31 5.29
CA ALA A 432 16.52 -0.96 5.51
C ALA A 432 15.00 -0.94 5.43
N LEU A 433 14.40 -1.70 4.50
CA LEU A 433 12.95 -1.80 4.38
C LEU A 433 12.33 -2.52 5.58
N VAL A 434 12.92 -3.64 6.02
CA VAL A 434 12.48 -4.36 7.23
C VAL A 434 12.63 -3.46 8.45
N PHE A 435 13.75 -2.75 8.57
CA PHE A 435 13.97 -1.79 9.67
C PHE A 435 12.92 -0.68 9.67
N ALA A 436 12.53 -0.14 8.51
CA ALA A 436 11.48 0.86 8.43
C ALA A 436 10.11 0.28 8.85
N LEU A 437 9.74 -0.91 8.37
CA LEU A 437 8.46 -1.55 8.69
C LEU A 437 8.35 -1.91 10.18
N VAL A 438 9.43 -2.39 10.79
CA VAL A 438 9.48 -2.73 12.22
C VAL A 438 9.67 -1.46 13.07
N GLY A 439 10.53 -0.54 12.66
CA GLY A 439 10.80 0.70 13.38
C GLY A 439 9.54 1.56 13.55
N PHE A 440 8.80 1.77 12.46
CA PHE A 440 7.50 2.45 12.54
C PHE A 440 6.39 1.59 13.15
N GLY A 441 6.56 0.28 13.25
CA GLY A 441 5.66 -0.59 14.00
C GLY A 441 5.85 -0.50 15.51
N VAL A 442 7.10 -0.32 15.96
CA VAL A 442 7.44 -0.18 17.40
C VAL A 442 7.29 1.26 17.89
N LEU A 443 7.60 2.24 17.03
CA LEU A 443 7.48 3.67 17.31
C LEU A 443 6.50 4.32 16.31
N PRO A 444 5.19 4.03 16.42
CA PRO A 444 4.21 4.45 15.42
C PRO A 444 3.82 5.92 15.51
N HIS A 445 3.96 6.57 16.69
CA HIS A 445 3.44 7.92 16.98
C HIS A 445 3.72 8.95 15.88
N PRO A 446 4.97 9.18 15.40
CA PRO A 446 5.22 10.26 14.44
C PRO A 446 4.48 10.05 13.11
N LEU A 447 4.30 8.77 12.71
CA LEU A 447 3.61 8.43 11.48
C LEU A 447 2.10 8.47 11.67
N VAL A 448 1.58 7.91 12.76
CA VAL A 448 0.15 7.88 13.07
C VAL A 448 -0.38 9.29 13.27
N ASP A 449 0.29 10.15 14.06
CA ASP A 449 -0.13 11.55 14.27
C ASP A 449 -0.21 12.32 12.94
N SER A 450 0.75 12.08 12.05
CA SER A 450 0.69 12.66 10.70
C SER A 450 -0.48 12.12 9.87
N ARG A 451 -0.91 10.87 10.08
CA ARG A 451 -2.06 10.29 9.35
C ARG A 451 -3.39 10.73 9.95
N ILE A 452 -3.47 10.94 11.27
CA ILE A 452 -4.61 11.58 11.93
C ILE A 452 -4.82 12.99 11.35
N ALA A 453 -3.77 13.80 11.28
CA ALA A 453 -3.87 15.12 10.67
C ALA A 453 -4.38 15.08 9.21
N ALA A 454 -3.91 14.11 8.41
CA ALA A 454 -4.39 13.92 7.05
C ALA A 454 -5.85 13.44 7.01
N SER A 455 -6.25 12.56 7.92
CA SER A 455 -7.64 12.10 8.06
C SER A 455 -8.58 13.25 8.40
N ASP A 456 -8.18 14.10 9.34
CA ASP A 456 -8.94 15.30 9.73
C ASP A 456 -9.13 16.28 8.55
N ASP A 457 -8.07 16.53 7.78
CA ASP A 457 -8.16 17.39 6.60
C ASP A 457 -9.14 16.84 5.55
N ILE A 458 -9.12 15.53 5.32
CA ILE A 458 -10.02 14.84 4.39
C ILE A 458 -11.48 14.92 4.88
N LEU A 459 -11.73 14.62 6.16
CA LEU A 459 -13.07 14.67 6.75
C LEU A 459 -13.61 16.09 6.82
N ARG A 460 -12.77 17.11 7.07
CA ARG A 460 -13.13 18.53 6.97
C ARG A 460 -13.53 18.91 5.56
N ALA A 461 -12.74 18.51 4.55
CA ALA A 461 -13.09 18.77 3.15
C ALA A 461 -14.44 18.13 2.78
N ARG A 462 -14.73 16.94 3.29
CA ARG A 462 -16.01 16.26 3.14
C ARG A 462 -17.16 17.02 3.82
N SER A 463 -17.00 17.40 5.09
CA SER A 463 -18.04 18.09 5.87
C SER A 463 -18.42 19.46 5.29
N LEU A 464 -17.47 20.17 4.67
CA LEU A 464 -17.70 21.42 3.98
C LEU A 464 -18.54 21.24 2.69
N ARG A 465 -18.40 20.09 2.00
CA ARG A 465 -19.11 19.81 0.73
C ARG A 465 -20.45 19.12 0.95
N LEU A 466 -20.55 18.28 1.98
CA LEU A 466 -21.71 17.47 2.31
C LEU A 466 -22.14 17.68 3.78
N PRO A 467 -22.59 18.89 4.16
CA PRO A 467 -22.89 19.20 5.57
C PRO A 467 -24.03 18.33 6.15
N ALA A 468 -24.96 17.85 5.34
CA ALA A 468 -26.04 16.96 5.79
C ALA A 468 -25.55 15.52 6.11
N GLU A 469 -24.39 15.13 5.62
CA GLU A 469 -23.76 13.83 5.85
C GLU A 469 -22.51 13.93 6.75
N ALA A 470 -22.38 15.02 7.53
CA ALA A 470 -21.28 15.17 8.48
C ALA A 470 -21.22 13.99 9.43
N THR A 471 -20.03 13.45 9.63
CA THR A 471 -19.80 12.27 10.47
C THR A 471 -20.32 12.52 11.89
N PRO A 472 -21.21 11.70 12.45
CA PRO A 472 -21.65 11.85 13.84
C PRO A 472 -20.43 11.78 14.77
N GLY A 473 -20.19 12.86 15.53
CA GLY A 473 -19.07 12.96 16.47
C GLY A 473 -17.88 13.80 16.00
N PHE A 474 -17.76 14.12 14.72
CA PHE A 474 -16.75 15.06 14.25
C PHE A 474 -17.20 16.50 14.59
N ARG A 475 -16.60 17.10 15.64
CA ARG A 475 -16.70 18.53 15.92
C ARG A 475 -15.49 19.21 15.26
N PRO A 476 -15.67 20.03 14.21
CA PRO A 476 -14.57 20.85 13.73
C PRO A 476 -14.10 21.74 14.89
N PRO A 477 -12.78 21.89 15.11
CA PRO A 477 -12.30 22.86 16.06
C PRO A 477 -12.87 24.25 15.71
N PRO A 478 -13.16 25.11 16.72
CA PRO A 478 -13.70 26.43 16.47
C PRO A 478 -12.80 27.12 15.44
N ALA A 479 -13.42 27.75 14.44
CA ALA A 479 -12.72 28.59 13.49
C ALA A 479 -11.89 29.57 14.29
N GLY A 480 -10.57 29.50 14.21
CA GLY A 480 -9.70 30.44 14.88
C GLY A 480 -10.11 31.82 14.40
N ASP A 481 -10.53 32.69 15.34
CA ASP A 481 -10.76 34.08 15.07
C ASP A 481 -9.52 34.60 14.34
N GLY A 482 -9.67 34.86 13.06
CA GLY A 482 -8.65 35.52 12.26
C GLY A 482 -8.40 36.86 12.90
N GLY A 483 -7.26 37.00 13.56
CA GLY A 483 -6.84 38.20 14.23
C GLY A 483 -7.05 39.42 13.33
N GLN A 484 -8.12 40.14 13.58
CA GLN A 484 -8.20 41.56 13.22
C GLN A 484 -7.24 42.27 14.14
N THR A 485 -6.06 42.57 13.64
CA THR A 485 -5.19 43.60 14.18
C THR A 485 -5.92 44.95 14.06
N GLU A 486 -6.67 45.34 15.09
CA GLU A 486 -7.03 46.72 15.31
C GLU A 486 -5.79 47.46 15.79
N ALA A 487 -5.20 48.22 14.87
CA ALA A 487 -4.27 49.28 15.19
C ALA A 487 -5.05 50.53 15.63
N GLY A 488 -4.80 50.99 16.83
CA GLY A 488 -4.91 52.42 17.17
C GLY A 488 -6.10 52.85 17.97
N SER A 489 -5.91 53.09 19.28
CA SER A 489 -5.97 54.45 19.84
C SER A 489 -5.65 54.39 21.33
N ALA A 490 -4.63 55.19 21.68
CA ALA A 490 -4.28 55.56 23.05
C ALA A 490 -5.37 56.44 23.66
N GLY A 491 -5.75 56.17 24.91
CA GLY A 491 -6.66 57.04 25.66
C GLY A 491 -6.76 56.58 27.11
N ALA A 492 -5.96 57.22 27.94
CA ALA A 492 -5.92 57.07 29.38
C ALA A 492 -7.30 57.21 30.06
N ARG A 493 -7.51 56.50 31.15
CA ARG A 493 -7.99 57.04 32.45
C ARG A 493 -7.95 55.94 33.52
N ASP A 494 -7.20 56.39 34.58
CA ASP A 494 -7.23 55.85 35.94
C ASP A 494 -8.65 55.71 36.50
N ARG A 495 -8.86 54.70 37.30
CA ARG A 495 -9.46 54.71 38.64
C ARG A 495 -9.81 53.30 39.11
N GLU A 496 -9.21 52.98 40.16
CA GLU A 496 -9.68 52.74 41.53
C GLU A 496 -9.87 51.28 41.96
N LEU A 497 -9.02 50.96 42.87
CA LEU A 497 -9.06 49.93 43.90
C LEU A 497 -10.46 49.64 44.44
N ASP A 498 -10.87 48.39 44.50
CA ASP A 498 -11.44 47.90 45.76
C ASP A 498 -11.24 46.37 45.85
N GLY A 499 -10.68 45.99 46.99
CA GLY A 499 -10.44 44.61 47.32
C GLY A 499 -11.68 43.92 47.88
N ARG A 500 -11.76 42.62 47.62
CA ARG A 500 -12.34 41.62 48.53
C ARG A 500 -12.02 40.23 48.03
N GLN A 501 -11.13 39.57 48.76
CA GLN A 501 -11.12 38.08 48.82
C GLN A 501 -12.36 37.62 49.60
N PRO A 502 -12.85 36.40 49.33
CA PRO A 502 -13.13 35.44 50.38
C PRO A 502 -12.49 34.07 50.12
N VAL A 503 -11.60 33.73 51.00
CA VAL A 503 -11.70 32.65 52.01
C VAL A 503 -12.12 31.25 51.45
N MET A 504 -11.11 30.38 51.47
CA MET A 504 -11.26 28.92 51.45
C MET A 504 -12.11 28.44 52.61
N THR A 505 -13.03 27.53 52.33
CA THR A 505 -13.55 26.62 53.36
C THR A 505 -13.49 25.17 52.80
N HIS A 506 -12.57 24.42 53.40
CA HIS A 506 -12.58 22.96 53.41
C HIS A 506 -13.84 22.44 54.10
N GLN A 507 -14.57 21.58 53.44
CA GLN A 507 -15.44 20.61 54.14
C GLN A 507 -15.18 19.19 53.62
N ARG A 508 -14.45 18.45 54.43
CA ARG A 508 -14.42 16.98 54.45
C ARG A 508 -15.83 16.49 54.84
N ARG A 509 -16.40 15.65 54.05
CA ARG A 509 -17.43 14.71 54.52
C ARG A 509 -16.91 13.30 54.33
N THR A 510 -16.56 12.68 55.44
CA THR A 510 -16.43 11.26 55.61
C THR A 510 -17.84 10.71 55.87
N GLU A 511 -18.30 9.84 55.01
CA GLU A 511 -19.37 8.87 55.37
C GLU A 511 -18.93 7.50 54.87
N GLY A 512 -18.72 6.62 55.88
CA GLY A 512 -18.44 5.24 55.71
C GLY A 512 -19.70 4.47 55.27
N VAL A 513 -19.50 3.49 54.43
CA VAL A 513 -20.46 2.38 54.24
C VAL A 513 -19.63 1.08 54.29
N GLU A 514 -20.12 0.23 55.15
CA GLU A 514 -19.60 -1.07 55.56
C GLU A 514 -19.47 -2.04 54.35
N ALA A 515 -18.44 -2.86 54.45
CA ALA A 515 -18.25 -4.08 53.68
C ALA A 515 -19.08 -5.22 54.22
N PRO A 516 -19.76 -6.05 53.44
CA PRO A 516 -20.16 -7.38 53.86
C PRO A 516 -19.04 -8.40 53.62
N ARG A 517 -18.69 -9.07 54.74
CA ARG A 517 -17.83 -10.27 54.78
C ARG A 517 -18.53 -11.46 54.14
N GLY A 518 -17.76 -12.24 53.37
CA GLY A 518 -17.87 -13.68 53.42
C GLY A 518 -18.46 -14.32 52.18
N GLN A 519 -17.63 -14.91 51.36
CA GLN A 519 -17.75 -16.31 50.97
C GLN A 519 -16.48 -16.74 50.18
N SER A 520 -15.67 -17.51 50.88
CA SER A 520 -14.58 -18.32 50.35
C SER A 520 -15.16 -19.43 49.48
N ALA A 521 -14.93 -19.38 48.15
CA ALA A 521 -15.15 -20.51 47.27
C ALA A 521 -13.80 -21.15 46.94
N THR A 522 -13.59 -22.30 47.48
CA THR A 522 -12.52 -23.25 47.24
C THR A 522 -12.36 -23.58 45.76
N MET A 523 -11.20 -23.26 45.20
CA MET A 523 -10.75 -23.80 43.93
C MET A 523 -10.39 -25.28 44.09
N ARG A 524 -11.27 -26.17 43.66
CA ARG A 524 -10.97 -27.58 43.44
C ARG A 524 -10.10 -27.71 42.19
N ALA A 525 -8.84 -28.09 42.41
CA ALA A 525 -7.94 -28.53 41.33
C ALA A 525 -8.47 -29.84 40.74
N LEU A 526 -8.91 -29.78 39.50
CA LEU A 526 -9.17 -30.95 38.64
C LEU A 526 -7.79 -31.50 38.19
N ARG A 527 -7.35 -32.58 38.82
CA ARG A 527 -6.31 -33.45 38.31
C ARG A 527 -6.89 -34.21 37.11
N VAL A 528 -6.37 -33.93 35.92
CA VAL A 528 -6.60 -34.75 34.75
C VAL A 528 -5.58 -35.89 34.79
N ALA A 529 -6.08 -37.12 34.86
CA ALA A 529 -5.27 -38.36 34.73
C ALA A 529 -4.81 -38.53 33.26
N PRO A 530 -3.64 -39.11 33.00
CA PRO A 530 -3.18 -39.37 31.65
C PRO A 530 -3.98 -40.52 31.01
N PRO A 531 -4.27 -40.46 29.72
CA PRO A 531 -4.96 -41.56 29.04
C PRO A 531 -4.01 -42.73 28.78
N ASP A 532 -4.54 -43.92 29.00
CA ASP A 532 -3.94 -45.22 28.72
C ASP A 532 -3.52 -45.38 27.23
N ARG A 533 -2.35 -46.03 27.06
CA ARG A 533 -1.84 -46.43 25.74
C ARG A 533 -2.71 -47.54 25.15
N PRO A 534 -3.23 -47.43 23.92
CA PRO A 534 -3.72 -48.58 23.22
C PRO A 534 -2.57 -49.30 22.49
N ALA A 535 -2.77 -50.61 22.43
CA ALA A 535 -1.86 -51.62 21.92
C ALA A 535 -1.40 -51.42 20.46
N ARG A 536 -0.15 -51.83 20.22
CA ARG A 536 0.45 -52.04 18.91
C ARG A 536 -0.38 -53.01 18.06
N ASN A 537 -1.03 -52.49 17.02
CA ASN A 537 -1.44 -53.32 15.87
C ASN A 537 -0.68 -52.84 14.64
N GLY A 538 0.09 -53.79 14.08
CA GLY A 538 0.96 -53.60 12.93
C GLY A 538 0.19 -53.30 11.66
N TRP A 539 0.48 -52.16 11.07
CA TRP A 539 0.15 -51.90 9.67
C TRP A 539 1.44 -51.97 8.86
N ARG A 540 1.55 -52.99 8.00
CA ARG A 540 2.50 -53.05 6.90
C ARG A 540 1.87 -52.32 5.71
N PRO A 541 2.54 -51.36 5.06
CA PRO A 541 2.05 -50.82 3.80
C PRO A 541 2.32 -51.82 2.66
N ALA A 542 1.28 -52.16 1.92
CA ALA A 542 1.35 -52.90 0.67
C ALA A 542 2.03 -52.04 -0.40
N MET A 543 3.08 -52.60 -1.02
CA MET A 543 3.68 -52.02 -2.23
C MET A 543 2.71 -52.14 -3.41
N PRO A 544 2.51 -51.11 -4.24
CA PRO A 544 1.84 -51.24 -5.51
C PRO A 544 2.79 -51.85 -6.56
N ALA A 545 2.27 -52.81 -7.29
CA ALA A 545 2.92 -53.58 -8.36
C ALA A 545 3.47 -52.64 -9.47
N ARG A 546 4.72 -52.90 -9.87
CA ARG A 546 5.33 -52.42 -11.11
C ARG A 546 4.49 -52.86 -12.30
N ARG A 547 3.88 -51.94 -13.04
CA ARG A 547 3.44 -52.18 -14.41
C ARG A 547 4.63 -51.92 -15.34
N LEU A 548 5.10 -52.99 -15.94
CA LEU A 548 5.97 -52.98 -17.12
C LEU A 548 5.18 -52.40 -18.29
N TRP A 549 5.62 -51.25 -18.78
CA TRP A 549 5.23 -50.75 -20.10
C TRP A 549 6.27 -51.25 -21.10
N HIS A 550 5.82 -52.12 -22.03
CA HIS A 550 6.54 -52.45 -23.25
C HIS A 550 6.66 -51.21 -24.14
N ASP A 551 7.86 -50.97 -24.58
CA ASP A 551 8.21 -50.02 -25.63
C ASP A 551 8.16 -50.75 -26.98
N PRO A 552 7.30 -50.39 -27.94
CA PRO A 552 7.33 -50.93 -29.28
C PRO A 552 7.81 -49.87 -30.26
N ASP A 553 9.15 -49.60 -30.36
CA ASP A 553 9.73 -48.96 -31.56
C ASP A 553 11.26 -49.00 -31.52
N SER A 554 11.78 -50.23 -31.71
CA SER A 554 13.17 -50.42 -32.15
C SER A 554 13.21 -51.34 -33.35
N ARG A 555 12.86 -50.86 -34.52
CA ARG A 555 13.28 -51.38 -35.84
C ARG A 555 12.96 -50.34 -36.91
N LEU A 556 14.02 -49.83 -37.49
CA LEU A 556 14.18 -49.38 -38.89
C LEU A 556 15.10 -48.16 -38.98
N SER A 557 16.37 -48.39 -39.19
CA SER A 557 17.14 -47.65 -40.20
C SER A 557 18.53 -48.27 -40.38
N SER A 558 18.62 -49.14 -41.30
CA SER A 558 19.83 -49.36 -42.08
C SER A 558 19.41 -49.37 -43.54
N ARG A 559 19.75 -48.31 -44.28
CA ARG A 559 20.25 -48.33 -45.67
C ARG A 559 20.08 -46.98 -46.38
N HIS A 560 21.22 -46.57 -46.93
CA HIS A 560 21.45 -45.76 -48.13
C HIS A 560 21.30 -44.22 -48.05
N GLY A 561 22.45 -43.62 -48.37
CA GLY A 561 22.65 -42.48 -49.19
C GLY A 561 23.66 -41.49 -48.63
#